data_fb9026d5dbf23f50bc7e7d635f27adf9
#
_entry.id   fb9026d5dbf23f50bc7e7d635f27adf9
#
_cell.length_a   1.000
_cell.length_b   1.000
_cell.length_c   1.000
_cell.angle_alpha   90.00
_cell.angle_beta   90.00
_cell.angle_gamma   90.00
#
_symmetry.space_group_name_H-M   'P 1'
#
loop_
_entity.id
_entity.type
_entity.pdbx_description
1 polymer ?
#
loop_
_entity_poly.entity_id
_entity_poly.type
_entity_poly.pdbx_seq_one_letter_code
_entity_poly.pdbx_strand_id
1 'polypeptide(L)'
;RAASLLDYARSTELEVSQTGKKRVLRIGITPTTVGTVMPFIAEFSKKNPDVNFEVHDGITYTLYDYLQEGIIDISVVRTPLRLDDVESAVLHSEPMIAVSNPEMPSEGRKSLILEDLVHRPLILYRRYEKLIMDAFHVQNLVPEVFCLCDDARGATLWVKEGLATAIFPQSMEPLCEGLTCQVLDEPDLVTKILLIWQKGRKPTAVVQDFMDVCLK
;
A
#
# COMPACT_ATOMS: atom_id res chain seq x y z
N ARG A 1 17.63 27.05 -2.56
CA ARG A 1 18.28 26.97 -3.90
C ARG A 1 19.65 26.30 -3.84
N ALA A 2 20.50 26.55 -2.81
CA ALA A 2 21.82 25.89 -2.70
C ALA A 2 21.72 24.41 -2.33
N ALA A 3 20.79 23.99 -1.47
CA ALA A 3 20.57 22.61 -1.10
C ALA A 3 20.11 21.77 -2.31
N SER A 4 19.19 22.29 -3.14
CA SER A 4 18.72 21.59 -4.34
C SER A 4 19.78 21.43 -5.44
N LEU A 5 20.78 22.33 -5.48
CA LEU A 5 21.94 22.20 -6.39
C LEU A 5 22.94 21.14 -5.90
N LEU A 6 23.13 21.05 -4.58
CA LEU A 6 23.99 20.02 -3.98
C LEU A 6 23.37 18.61 -4.11
N ASP A 7 22.05 18.50 -3.98
CA ASP A 7 21.35 17.24 -4.21
C ASP A 7 21.35 16.82 -5.68
N TYR A 8 21.22 17.79 -6.59
CA TYR A 8 21.36 17.53 -8.03
C TYR A 8 22.80 17.12 -8.39
N ALA A 9 23.80 17.78 -7.82
CA ALA A 9 25.21 17.43 -8.01
C ALA A 9 25.51 16.01 -7.47
N ARG A 10 25.02 15.66 -6.27
CA ARG A 10 25.18 14.33 -5.69
C ARG A 10 24.48 13.24 -6.51
N SER A 11 23.27 13.49 -7.00
CA SER A 11 22.57 12.51 -7.86
C SER A 11 23.31 12.34 -9.21
N THR A 12 23.85 13.42 -9.77
CA THR A 12 24.64 13.37 -11.02
C THR A 12 26.02 12.71 -10.81
N GLU A 13 26.70 12.96 -9.68
CA GLU A 13 27.94 12.25 -9.33
C GLU A 13 27.71 10.75 -9.12
N LEU A 14 26.59 10.36 -8.51
CA LEU A 14 26.18 8.96 -8.38
C LEU A 14 25.88 8.32 -9.74
N GLU A 15 25.25 9.02 -10.67
CA GLU A 15 25.02 8.56 -12.05
C GLU A 15 26.33 8.43 -12.85
N VAL A 16 27.25 9.38 -12.74
CA VAL A 16 28.54 9.38 -13.48
C VAL A 16 29.55 8.38 -12.89
N SER A 17 29.53 8.13 -11.57
CA SER A 17 30.40 7.15 -10.93
C SER A 17 29.99 5.69 -11.20
N GLN A 18 28.87 5.48 -11.90
CA GLN A 18 28.29 4.15 -12.18
C GLN A 18 28.63 3.58 -13.56
N THR A 19 29.64 4.07 -14.26
CA THR A 19 30.16 3.37 -15.45
C THR A 19 30.68 1.99 -15.04
N GLY A 20 29.78 0.99 -15.05
CA GLY A 20 30.06 -0.39 -14.62
C GLY A 20 29.32 -0.85 -13.34
N LYS A 21 28.59 0.02 -12.60
CA LYS A 21 27.71 -0.36 -11.48
C LYS A 21 26.26 -0.46 -11.95
N LYS A 22 25.55 -1.45 -11.41
CA LYS A 22 24.09 -1.59 -11.65
C LYS A 22 23.37 -0.34 -11.17
N ARG A 23 22.41 0.14 -11.97
CA ARG A 23 21.49 1.22 -11.57
C ARG A 23 20.64 0.74 -10.39
N VAL A 24 20.23 1.62 -9.50
CA VAL A 24 19.41 1.28 -8.34
C VAL A 24 18.13 2.13 -8.37
N LEU A 25 16.97 1.49 -8.24
CA LEU A 25 15.69 2.13 -7.98
C LEU A 25 15.35 1.98 -6.51
N ARG A 26 15.28 3.11 -5.79
CA ARG A 26 14.89 3.16 -4.37
C ARG A 26 13.39 3.41 -4.28
N ILE A 27 12.66 2.41 -3.80
CA ILE A 27 11.20 2.43 -3.79
C ILE A 27 10.65 2.23 -2.36
N GLY A 28 9.69 3.06 -1.99
CA GLY A 28 8.90 2.90 -0.76
C GLY A 28 7.61 2.12 -1.04
N ILE A 29 7.32 1.11 -0.22
CA ILE A 29 6.13 0.26 -0.38
C ILE A 29 5.45 0.09 0.99
N THR A 30 4.14 0.36 1.06
CA THR A 30 3.40 0.05 2.30
C THR A 30 3.03 -1.43 2.36
N PRO A 31 2.81 -2.02 3.56
CA PRO A 31 2.41 -3.42 3.70
C PRO A 31 1.19 -3.81 2.85
N THR A 32 0.27 -2.87 2.65
CA THR A 32 -0.98 -3.11 1.90
C THR A 32 -0.91 -2.80 0.42
N THR A 33 0.24 -2.34 -0.11
CA THR A 33 0.42 -2.06 -1.54
C THR A 33 1.39 -3.03 -2.22
N VAL A 34 2.03 -3.90 -1.45
CA VAL A 34 3.01 -4.85 -1.97
C VAL A 34 2.41 -5.76 -3.05
N GLY A 35 1.20 -6.28 -2.84
CA GLY A 35 0.51 -7.13 -3.84
C GLY A 35 0.28 -6.42 -5.17
N THR A 36 -0.04 -5.13 -5.14
CA THR A 36 -0.28 -4.32 -6.34
C THR A 36 1.00 -3.97 -7.08
N VAL A 37 2.10 -3.69 -6.36
CA VAL A 37 3.34 -3.21 -6.99
C VAL A 37 4.19 -4.34 -7.56
N MET A 38 4.10 -5.56 -7.03
CA MET A 38 4.94 -6.69 -7.46
C MET A 38 4.84 -7.01 -8.96
N PRO A 39 3.65 -7.04 -9.60
CA PRO A 39 3.56 -7.23 -11.05
C PRO A 39 4.31 -6.17 -11.85
N PHE A 40 4.26 -4.90 -11.44
CA PHE A 40 5.00 -3.81 -12.10
C PHE A 40 6.52 -3.98 -11.95
N ILE A 41 6.98 -4.34 -10.74
CA ILE A 41 8.40 -4.64 -10.48
C ILE A 41 8.87 -5.81 -11.36
N ALA A 42 8.06 -6.87 -11.46
CA ALA A 42 8.38 -8.03 -12.28
C ALA A 42 8.44 -7.68 -13.78
N GLU A 43 7.52 -6.87 -14.29
CA GLU A 43 7.56 -6.40 -15.69
C GLU A 43 8.75 -5.49 -15.94
N PHE A 44 9.00 -4.53 -15.05
CA PHE A 44 10.12 -3.61 -15.15
C PHE A 44 11.46 -4.33 -15.14
N SER A 45 11.66 -5.29 -14.24
CA SER A 45 12.90 -6.07 -14.11
C SER A 45 13.23 -6.86 -15.36
N LYS A 46 12.22 -7.39 -16.06
CA LYS A 46 12.43 -8.09 -17.35
C LYS A 46 12.98 -7.18 -18.43
N LYS A 47 12.60 -5.90 -18.43
CA LYS A 47 13.02 -4.90 -19.41
C LYS A 47 14.34 -4.21 -19.04
N ASN A 48 14.66 -4.19 -17.74
CA ASN A 48 15.80 -3.49 -17.15
C ASN A 48 16.62 -4.42 -16.24
N PRO A 49 17.28 -5.46 -16.80
CA PRO A 49 18.01 -6.47 -16.02
C PRO A 49 19.26 -5.92 -15.31
N ASP A 50 19.70 -4.72 -15.67
CA ASP A 50 20.80 -3.98 -15.05
C ASP A 50 20.37 -3.13 -13.85
N VAL A 51 19.06 -3.07 -13.53
CA VAL A 51 18.53 -2.32 -12.39
C VAL A 51 18.35 -3.23 -11.18
N ASN A 52 18.91 -2.83 -10.05
CA ASN A 52 18.62 -3.40 -8.74
C ASN A 52 17.56 -2.54 -8.02
N PHE A 53 16.90 -3.13 -7.03
CA PHE A 53 15.97 -2.42 -6.18
C PHE A 53 16.52 -2.27 -4.76
N GLU A 54 16.26 -1.13 -4.16
CA GLU A 54 16.35 -0.90 -2.72
C GLU A 54 14.93 -0.60 -2.23
N VAL A 55 14.37 -1.49 -1.41
CA VAL A 55 12.98 -1.42 -0.98
C VAL A 55 12.91 -0.98 0.48
N HIS A 56 12.18 0.11 0.71
CA HIS A 56 11.86 0.60 2.05
C HIS A 56 10.41 0.30 2.37
N ASP A 57 10.18 -0.45 3.44
CA ASP A 57 8.85 -0.76 3.95
C ASP A 57 8.49 0.20 5.09
N GLY A 58 7.26 0.67 5.11
CA GLY A 58 6.81 1.59 6.15
C GLY A 58 5.37 2.05 5.98
N ILE A 59 4.89 2.81 6.96
CA ILE A 59 3.61 3.50 6.84
C ILE A 59 3.74 4.69 5.87
N THR A 60 2.63 5.12 5.30
CA THR A 60 2.58 6.21 4.30
C THR A 60 3.35 7.46 4.72
N TYR A 61 3.25 7.89 5.98
CA TYR A 61 3.92 9.10 6.46
C TYR A 61 5.43 8.94 6.55
N THR A 62 5.93 7.80 7.02
CA THR A 62 7.36 7.51 7.04
C THR A 62 7.95 7.47 5.62
N LEU A 63 7.23 6.87 4.68
CA LEU A 63 7.66 6.83 3.28
C LEU A 63 7.58 8.21 2.61
N TYR A 64 6.63 9.06 3.01
CA TYR A 64 6.58 10.45 2.59
C TYR A 64 7.83 11.21 3.07
N ASP A 65 8.22 11.07 4.33
CA ASP A 65 9.43 11.70 4.88
C ASP A 65 10.69 11.21 4.13
N TYR A 66 10.81 9.91 3.89
CA TYR A 66 11.91 9.33 3.11
C TYR A 66 11.98 9.86 1.67
N LEU A 67 10.82 10.14 1.08
CA LEU A 67 10.74 10.74 -0.25
C LEU A 67 11.24 12.20 -0.22
N GLN A 68 10.85 12.99 0.80
CA GLN A 68 11.30 14.37 0.97
C GLN A 68 12.80 14.46 1.25
N GLU A 69 13.34 13.52 2.02
CA GLU A 69 14.76 13.42 2.34
C GLU A 69 15.61 12.83 1.20
N GLY A 70 14.97 12.32 0.15
CA GLY A 70 15.66 11.68 -0.98
C GLY A 70 16.26 10.30 -0.66
N ILE A 71 15.80 9.68 0.44
CA ILE A 71 16.16 8.29 0.81
C ILE A 71 15.54 7.33 -0.21
N ILE A 72 14.31 7.60 -0.66
CA ILE A 72 13.64 6.88 -1.74
C ILE A 72 13.37 7.82 -2.92
N ASP A 73 13.27 7.25 -4.10
CA ASP A 73 13.03 7.99 -5.35
C ASP A 73 11.54 8.10 -5.69
N ILE A 74 10.78 7.08 -5.31
CA ILE A 74 9.36 6.91 -5.62
C ILE A 74 8.69 6.06 -4.52
N SER A 75 7.40 6.21 -4.32
CA SER A 75 6.68 5.39 -3.34
C SER A 75 5.31 4.97 -3.83
N VAL A 76 4.88 3.76 -3.44
CA VAL A 76 3.52 3.24 -3.65
C VAL A 76 2.80 3.24 -2.31
N VAL A 77 1.84 4.13 -2.18
CA VAL A 77 1.12 4.42 -0.94
C VAL A 77 -0.40 4.33 -1.15
N ARG A 78 -1.16 4.49 -0.06
CA ARG A 78 -2.62 4.38 -0.11
C ARG A 78 -3.30 5.53 0.60
N THR A 79 -4.46 5.94 0.06
CA THR A 79 -5.37 6.89 0.74
C THR A 79 -5.99 6.27 2.01
N PRO A 80 -6.47 7.12 2.99
CA PRO A 80 -6.40 8.56 2.97
C PRO A 80 -4.98 9.08 3.28
N LEU A 81 -4.55 10.12 2.57
CA LEU A 81 -3.32 10.84 2.89
C LEU A 81 -3.40 12.29 2.39
N ARG A 82 -2.62 13.19 2.98
CA ARG A 82 -2.43 14.55 2.50
C ARG A 82 -1.15 14.60 1.67
N LEU A 83 -1.21 15.28 0.53
CA LEU A 83 -0.15 15.31 -0.50
C LEU A 83 0.20 16.76 -0.83
N ASP A 84 0.87 17.47 0.10
CA ASP A 84 1.14 18.90 -0.11
C ASP A 84 2.35 19.15 -1.04
N ASP A 85 3.41 18.34 -0.93
CA ASP A 85 4.68 18.53 -1.64
C ASP A 85 5.10 17.34 -2.51
N VAL A 86 4.14 16.56 -3.01
CA VAL A 86 4.37 15.44 -3.92
C VAL A 86 3.48 15.54 -5.15
N GLU A 87 3.98 15.01 -6.26
CA GLU A 87 3.19 14.64 -7.41
C GLU A 87 2.64 13.24 -7.19
N SER A 88 1.49 12.94 -7.77
CA SER A 88 0.88 11.63 -7.63
C SER A 88 0.13 11.18 -8.86
N ALA A 89 0.07 9.87 -9.06
CA ALA A 89 -0.80 9.22 -10.03
C ALA A 89 -1.57 8.08 -9.38
N VAL A 90 -2.85 7.94 -9.71
CA VAL A 90 -3.68 6.84 -9.23
C VAL A 90 -3.34 5.58 -10.03
N LEU A 91 -2.89 4.52 -9.34
CA LEU A 91 -2.66 3.22 -9.95
C LEU A 91 -3.91 2.36 -9.96
N HIS A 92 -4.63 2.37 -8.84
CA HIS A 92 -5.81 1.53 -8.65
C HIS A 92 -6.75 2.11 -7.61
N SER A 93 -8.04 1.76 -7.71
CA SER A 93 -9.08 2.07 -6.72
C SER A 93 -9.79 0.76 -6.38
N GLU A 94 -9.89 0.43 -5.11
CA GLU A 94 -10.39 -0.87 -4.68
C GLU A 94 -11.19 -0.79 -3.38
N PRO A 95 -12.16 -1.71 -3.18
CA PRO A 95 -12.90 -1.82 -1.92
C PRO A 95 -12.03 -2.43 -0.81
N MET A 96 -12.56 -2.41 0.40
CA MET A 96 -12.10 -3.27 1.48
C MET A 96 -12.70 -4.68 1.34
N ILE A 97 -12.04 -5.65 1.96
CA ILE A 97 -12.50 -7.05 2.08
C ILE A 97 -12.56 -7.43 3.56
N ALA A 98 -13.52 -8.28 3.89
CA ALA A 98 -13.54 -9.03 5.14
C ALA A 98 -12.81 -10.36 4.92
N VAL A 99 -11.84 -10.64 5.78
CA VAL A 99 -11.01 -11.85 5.71
C VAL A 99 -11.25 -12.70 6.95
N SER A 100 -11.70 -13.92 6.77
CA SER A 100 -12.06 -14.84 7.85
C SER A 100 -11.46 -16.23 7.64
N ASN A 101 -11.36 -16.99 8.74
CA ASN A 101 -11.04 -18.41 8.68
C ASN A 101 -12.15 -19.15 7.92
N PRO A 102 -11.84 -20.07 6.99
CA PRO A 102 -12.85 -20.83 6.23
C PRO A 102 -13.83 -21.66 7.09
N GLU A 103 -13.42 -22.01 8.32
CA GLU A 103 -14.28 -22.74 9.26
C GLU A 103 -15.30 -21.82 9.97
N MET A 104 -15.14 -20.50 9.88
CA MET A 104 -16.12 -19.57 10.39
C MET A 104 -17.36 -19.56 9.48
N PRO A 105 -18.58 -19.43 10.07
CA PRO A 105 -19.80 -19.38 9.28
C PRO A 105 -19.74 -18.26 8.24
N SER A 106 -19.63 -18.63 6.98
CA SER A 106 -19.80 -17.73 5.86
C SER A 106 -21.09 -18.13 5.18
N GLU A 107 -22.06 -17.27 5.08
CA GLU A 107 -23.37 -17.58 4.46
C GLU A 107 -23.28 -17.82 2.94
N GLY A 108 -22.10 -18.19 2.42
CA GLY A 108 -21.85 -18.45 1.00
C GLY A 108 -21.96 -17.20 0.11
N ARG A 109 -22.10 -16.02 0.70
CA ARG A 109 -22.17 -14.74 -0.02
C ARG A 109 -20.78 -14.32 -0.52
N LYS A 110 -20.72 -13.76 -1.73
CA LYS A 110 -19.47 -13.23 -2.31
C LYS A 110 -19.13 -11.84 -1.78
N SER A 111 -20.12 -11.10 -1.31
CA SER A 111 -19.96 -9.77 -0.72
C SER A 111 -20.71 -9.68 0.61
N LEU A 112 -20.24 -8.80 1.47
CA LEU A 112 -20.82 -8.46 2.77
C LEU A 112 -21.06 -6.95 2.83
N ILE A 113 -21.95 -6.55 3.74
CA ILE A 113 -22.11 -5.16 4.19
C ILE A 113 -21.66 -5.05 5.65
N LEU A 114 -21.49 -3.83 6.17
CA LEU A 114 -21.02 -3.63 7.56
C LEU A 114 -21.94 -4.25 8.60
N GLU A 115 -23.24 -4.30 8.36
CA GLU A 115 -24.21 -4.94 9.26
C GLU A 115 -23.91 -6.44 9.47
N ASP A 116 -23.37 -7.14 8.46
CA ASP A 116 -22.99 -8.55 8.57
C ASP A 116 -21.81 -8.79 9.51
N LEU A 117 -21.08 -7.72 9.85
CA LEU A 117 -19.88 -7.77 10.67
C LEU A 117 -20.11 -7.35 12.13
N VAL A 118 -21.27 -6.78 12.49
CA VAL A 118 -21.56 -6.23 13.83
C VAL A 118 -21.40 -7.27 14.94
N HIS A 119 -21.73 -8.54 14.66
CA HIS A 119 -21.66 -9.64 15.64
C HIS A 119 -20.42 -10.53 15.47
N ARG A 120 -19.43 -10.08 14.72
CA ARG A 120 -18.16 -10.77 14.54
C ARG A 120 -17.06 -10.02 15.25
N PRO A 121 -16.19 -10.70 16.04
CA PRO A 121 -15.01 -10.05 16.57
C PRO A 121 -14.12 -9.61 15.40
N LEU A 122 -13.69 -8.34 15.40
CA LEU A 122 -12.95 -7.74 14.30
C LEU A 122 -11.49 -7.46 14.65
N ILE A 123 -10.60 -7.71 13.70
CA ILE A 123 -9.23 -7.21 13.70
C ILE A 123 -9.18 -6.00 12.77
N LEU A 124 -8.79 -4.85 13.31
CA LEU A 124 -8.59 -3.63 12.53
C LEU A 124 -7.09 -3.32 12.41
N TYR A 125 -6.66 -3.07 11.19
CA TYR A 125 -5.35 -2.48 10.96
C TYR A 125 -5.41 -0.99 11.32
N ARG A 126 -4.61 -0.54 12.29
CA ARG A 126 -4.64 0.82 12.88
C ARG A 126 -4.64 1.92 11.82
N ARG A 127 -3.98 1.69 10.70
CA ARG A 127 -3.94 2.61 9.56
C ARG A 127 -5.34 3.00 9.05
N TYR A 128 -6.30 2.07 9.12
CA TYR A 128 -7.66 2.24 8.63
C TYR A 128 -8.71 2.26 9.74
N GLU A 129 -8.30 2.20 11.00
CA GLU A 129 -9.22 2.20 12.14
C GLU A 129 -10.25 3.31 12.03
N LYS A 130 -9.79 4.57 11.87
CA LYS A 130 -10.70 5.71 11.78
C LYS A 130 -11.65 5.60 10.59
N LEU A 131 -11.15 5.23 9.40
CA LEU A 131 -11.96 5.09 8.19
C LEU A 131 -13.07 4.04 8.39
N ILE A 132 -12.71 2.88 8.96
CA ILE A 132 -13.63 1.78 9.19
C ILE A 132 -14.65 2.15 10.27
N MET A 133 -14.20 2.72 11.40
CA MET A 133 -15.08 3.11 12.49
C MET A 133 -16.04 4.23 12.07
N ASP A 134 -15.59 5.19 11.27
CA ASP A 134 -16.45 6.25 10.73
C ASP A 134 -17.56 5.64 9.84
N ALA A 135 -17.24 4.64 9.00
CA ALA A 135 -18.23 3.96 8.17
C ALA A 135 -19.29 3.22 8.98
N PHE A 136 -18.89 2.51 10.06
CA PHE A 136 -19.84 1.91 11.00
C PHE A 136 -20.72 2.99 11.68
N HIS A 137 -20.12 4.08 12.14
CA HIS A 137 -20.84 5.17 12.82
C HIS A 137 -21.89 5.84 11.93
N VAL A 138 -21.58 6.07 10.65
CA VAL A 138 -22.52 6.67 9.68
C VAL A 138 -23.78 5.83 9.56
N GLN A 139 -23.68 4.50 9.70
CA GLN A 139 -24.79 3.56 9.64
C GLN A 139 -25.40 3.28 11.05
N ASN A 140 -24.95 3.98 12.10
CA ASN A 140 -25.36 3.74 13.50
C ASN A 140 -25.06 2.30 13.97
N LEU A 141 -24.01 1.68 13.45
CA LEU A 141 -23.55 0.34 13.81
C LEU A 141 -22.39 0.43 14.81
N VAL A 142 -22.31 -0.54 15.72
CA VAL A 142 -21.25 -0.64 16.73
C VAL A 142 -20.52 -1.97 16.54
N PRO A 143 -19.31 -1.98 15.96
CA PRO A 143 -18.55 -3.22 15.76
C PRO A 143 -17.90 -3.69 17.07
N GLU A 144 -17.69 -5.00 17.20
CA GLU A 144 -16.86 -5.59 18.23
C GLU A 144 -15.39 -5.63 17.79
N VAL A 145 -14.58 -4.68 18.26
CA VAL A 145 -13.15 -4.64 17.95
C VAL A 145 -12.40 -5.55 18.92
N PHE A 146 -11.99 -6.74 18.45
CA PHE A 146 -11.22 -7.72 19.21
C PHE A 146 -9.74 -7.35 19.28
N CYS A 147 -9.17 -6.87 18.17
CA CYS A 147 -7.75 -6.55 18.09
C CYS A 147 -7.52 -5.33 17.19
N LEU A 148 -6.63 -4.46 17.64
CA LEU A 148 -6.09 -3.35 16.84
C LEU A 148 -4.60 -3.62 16.60
N CYS A 149 -4.21 -3.80 15.34
CA CYS A 149 -2.83 -4.19 14.99
C CYS A 149 -2.14 -3.13 14.13
N ASP A 150 -0.81 -3.10 14.23
CA ASP A 150 0.06 -2.20 13.45
C ASP A 150 0.74 -2.91 12.26
N ASP A 151 0.59 -4.23 12.15
CA ASP A 151 1.07 -5.03 11.03
C ASP A 151 -0.08 -5.82 10.37
N ALA A 152 -0.47 -5.38 9.17
CA ALA A 152 -1.54 -6.03 8.42
C ALA A 152 -1.16 -7.47 8.00
N ARG A 153 0.10 -7.75 7.76
CA ARG A 153 0.59 -9.10 7.38
C ARG A 153 0.54 -10.05 8.57
N GLY A 154 0.99 -9.58 9.74
CA GLY A 154 0.89 -10.35 10.99
C GLY A 154 -0.55 -10.66 11.38
N ALA A 155 -1.49 -9.74 11.12
CA ALA A 155 -2.89 -9.92 11.42
C ALA A 155 -3.54 -11.11 10.67
N THR A 156 -3.02 -11.51 9.48
CA THR A 156 -3.51 -12.71 8.78
C THR A 156 -3.31 -13.99 9.59
N LEU A 157 -2.28 -14.05 10.43
CA LEU A 157 -2.04 -15.21 11.32
C LEU A 157 -3.12 -15.34 12.39
N TRP A 158 -3.59 -14.20 12.94
CA TRP A 158 -4.70 -14.19 13.90
C TRP A 158 -6.00 -14.69 13.27
N VAL A 159 -6.24 -14.30 12.00
CA VAL A 159 -7.40 -14.79 11.24
C VAL A 159 -7.29 -16.29 10.99
N LYS A 160 -6.10 -16.82 10.66
CA LYS A 160 -5.86 -18.25 10.44
C LYS A 160 -6.18 -19.09 11.66
N GLU A 161 -5.94 -18.55 12.86
CA GLU A 161 -6.31 -19.22 14.13
C GLU A 161 -7.81 -19.12 14.47
N GLY A 162 -8.62 -18.49 13.60
CA GLY A 162 -10.06 -18.36 13.80
C GLY A 162 -10.45 -17.41 14.93
N LEU A 163 -9.55 -16.51 15.36
CA LEU A 163 -9.79 -15.62 16.49
C LEU A 163 -10.77 -14.48 16.17
N ALA A 164 -10.71 -13.97 14.93
CA ALA A 164 -11.56 -12.86 14.50
C ALA A 164 -11.52 -12.70 12.97
N THR A 165 -12.38 -11.84 12.45
CA THR A 165 -12.43 -11.42 11.04
C THR A 165 -11.64 -10.13 10.88
N ALA A 166 -10.72 -10.07 9.91
CA ALA A 166 -9.96 -8.85 9.62
C ALA A 166 -10.61 -8.04 8.48
N ILE A 167 -10.46 -6.72 8.53
CA ILE A 167 -10.85 -5.83 7.43
C ILE A 167 -9.58 -5.25 6.81
N PHE A 168 -9.36 -5.57 5.52
CA PHE A 168 -8.20 -5.15 4.74
C PHE A 168 -8.60 -4.57 3.39
N PRO A 169 -7.72 -3.77 2.74
CA PRO A 169 -7.86 -3.48 1.33
C PRO A 169 -7.77 -4.75 0.48
N GLN A 170 -8.49 -4.79 -0.64
CA GLN A 170 -8.57 -5.98 -1.52
C GLN A 170 -7.19 -6.46 -2.01
N SER A 171 -6.23 -5.57 -2.23
CA SER A 171 -4.86 -5.93 -2.63
C SER A 171 -4.08 -6.76 -1.59
N MET A 172 -4.63 -6.95 -0.38
CA MET A 172 -4.11 -7.89 0.62
C MET A 172 -4.49 -9.37 0.31
N GLU A 173 -5.45 -9.61 -0.60
CA GLU A 173 -5.93 -10.96 -0.92
C GLU A 173 -4.83 -11.97 -1.24
N PRO A 174 -3.76 -11.63 -2.01
CA PRO A 174 -2.64 -12.56 -2.23
C PRO A 174 -1.89 -13.00 -0.96
N LEU A 175 -1.98 -12.23 0.12
CA LEU A 175 -1.38 -12.56 1.42
C LEU A 175 -2.34 -13.34 2.34
N CYS A 176 -3.58 -13.58 1.88
CA CYS A 176 -4.65 -14.27 2.60
C CYS A 176 -4.86 -15.70 2.10
N GLU A 177 -3.83 -16.36 1.57
CA GLU A 177 -3.93 -17.73 1.07
C GLU A 177 -4.48 -18.69 2.13
N GLY A 178 -5.49 -19.46 1.74
CA GLY A 178 -6.19 -20.38 2.62
C GLY A 178 -7.25 -19.73 3.53
N LEU A 179 -7.50 -18.43 3.37
CA LEU A 179 -8.55 -17.69 4.07
C LEU A 179 -9.73 -17.38 3.14
N THR A 180 -10.88 -17.10 3.71
CA THR A 180 -12.05 -16.64 2.98
C THR A 180 -12.02 -15.11 2.88
N CYS A 181 -11.99 -14.59 1.65
CA CYS A 181 -12.03 -13.16 1.35
C CYS A 181 -13.40 -12.81 0.74
N GLN A 182 -14.09 -11.85 1.33
CA GLN A 182 -15.40 -11.37 0.85
C GLN A 182 -15.34 -9.85 0.72
N VAL A 183 -15.75 -9.33 -0.43
CA VAL A 183 -15.76 -7.88 -0.70
C VAL A 183 -16.76 -7.20 0.23
N LEU A 184 -16.38 -6.07 0.82
CA LEU A 184 -17.31 -5.18 1.51
C LEU A 184 -17.95 -4.24 0.47
N ASP A 185 -19.26 -4.38 0.29
CA ASP A 185 -20.04 -3.52 -0.61
C ASP A 185 -20.40 -2.20 0.11
N GLU A 186 -19.35 -1.42 0.36
CA GLU A 186 -19.41 -0.17 1.14
C GLU A 186 -18.67 0.94 0.38
N PRO A 187 -19.39 1.89 -0.24
CA PRO A 187 -18.76 2.98 -1.00
C PRO A 187 -17.76 3.81 -0.18
N ASP A 188 -18.01 3.99 1.11
CA ASP A 188 -17.15 4.75 2.02
C ASP A 188 -15.85 4.02 2.38
N LEU A 189 -15.76 2.73 2.08
CA LEU A 189 -14.57 1.90 2.31
C LEU A 189 -13.75 1.64 1.05
N VAL A 190 -13.93 2.45 0.01
CA VAL A 190 -13.09 2.40 -1.21
C VAL A 190 -11.83 3.24 -0.99
N THR A 191 -10.66 2.62 -1.20
CA THR A 191 -9.37 3.31 -1.11
C THR A 191 -8.65 3.33 -2.45
N LYS A 192 -7.70 4.28 -2.60
CA LYS A 192 -6.88 4.41 -3.82
C LYS A 192 -5.43 4.09 -3.51
N ILE A 193 -4.79 3.37 -4.41
CA ILE A 193 -3.35 3.17 -4.43
C ILE A 193 -2.75 4.23 -5.34
N LEU A 194 -1.76 4.93 -4.83
CA LEU A 194 -1.09 6.04 -5.49
C LEU A 194 0.39 5.74 -5.66
N LEU A 195 0.90 6.05 -6.84
CA LEU A 195 2.32 6.25 -7.06
C LEU A 195 2.62 7.70 -6.73
N ILE A 196 3.60 7.97 -5.88
CA ILE A 196 3.99 9.33 -5.48
C ILE A 196 5.49 9.55 -5.68
N TRP A 197 5.85 10.79 -6.06
CA TRP A 197 7.23 11.24 -6.19
C TRP A 197 7.36 12.70 -5.80
N GLN A 198 8.58 13.19 -5.57
CA GLN A 198 8.83 14.53 -5.07
C GLN A 198 8.43 15.59 -6.11
N LYS A 199 7.63 16.57 -5.68
CA LYS A 199 7.19 17.69 -6.51
C LYS A 199 8.36 18.58 -6.91
N GLY A 200 8.37 19.02 -8.16
CA GLY A 200 9.40 19.93 -8.67
C GLY A 200 10.78 19.31 -8.89
N ARG A 201 10.97 18.03 -8.58
CA ARG A 201 12.17 17.27 -8.91
C ARG A 201 11.91 16.41 -10.15
N LYS A 202 12.74 16.58 -11.18
CA LYS A 202 12.64 15.74 -12.37
C LYS A 202 13.03 14.31 -12.01
N PRO A 203 12.20 13.31 -12.30
CA PRO A 203 12.56 11.91 -12.10
C PRO A 203 13.83 11.55 -12.88
N THR A 204 14.67 10.69 -12.30
CA THR A 204 15.80 10.10 -13.03
C THR A 204 15.28 9.17 -14.13
N ALA A 205 16.12 8.80 -15.10
CA ALA A 205 15.71 7.92 -16.19
C ALA A 205 15.13 6.60 -15.67
N VAL A 206 15.76 5.99 -14.67
CA VAL A 206 15.27 4.72 -14.07
C VAL A 206 13.91 4.88 -13.40
N VAL A 207 13.66 6.00 -12.73
CA VAL A 207 12.36 6.28 -12.10
C VAL A 207 11.30 6.53 -13.17
N GLN A 208 11.63 7.28 -14.24
CA GLN A 208 10.70 7.53 -15.34
C GLN A 208 10.33 6.22 -16.06
N ASP A 209 11.30 5.37 -16.36
CA ASP A 209 11.07 4.06 -16.99
C ASP A 209 10.13 3.18 -16.12
N PHE A 210 10.28 3.23 -14.78
CA PHE A 210 9.39 2.53 -13.86
C PHE A 210 7.99 3.13 -13.83
N MET A 211 7.89 4.46 -13.78
CA MET A 211 6.60 5.16 -13.88
C MET A 211 5.85 4.79 -15.16
N ASP A 212 6.56 4.71 -16.29
CA ASP A 212 5.98 4.35 -17.58
C ASP A 212 5.45 2.90 -17.60
N VAL A 213 6.00 2.01 -16.79
CA VAL A 213 5.46 0.65 -16.59
C VAL A 213 4.19 0.69 -15.73
N CYS A 214 4.18 1.51 -14.67
CA CYS A 214 3.06 1.59 -13.72
C CYS A 214 1.83 2.31 -14.29
N LEU A 215 2.01 3.24 -15.23
CA LEU A 215 0.96 4.16 -15.70
C LEU A 215 0.40 3.81 -17.09
N LYS A 216 0.75 2.64 -17.61
CA LYS A 216 0.16 2.07 -18.85
C LYS A 216 -1.23 1.51 -18.58
#